data_8f1ed898bfad61124e9a58c16f856ac9
#
_entry.id   8f1ed898bfad61124e9a58c16f856ac9
#
_cell.length_a   1.000
_cell.length_b   1.000
_cell.length_c   1.000
_cell.angle_alpha   90.00
_cell.angle_beta   90.00
_cell.angle_gamma   90.00
#
_symmetry.space_group_name_H-M   'P 1'
#
loop_
_entity.id
_entity.type
_entity.pdbx_description
1 polymer ?
#
loop_
_entity_poly.entity_id
_entity_poly.type
_entity_poly.pdbx_seq_one_letter_code
_entity_poly.pdbx_strand_id
1 'polypeptide(L)'
;MNRTYEVMFIVRPDMAEEDLDKLISTLETAVTGSNGTVKNVEKMGKRRLAYVIGRFHDGIYILLTVEGGGGLIHELERRLRVTEPVI
;
A
#
# COMPACT_ATOMS: atom_id res chain seq x y z
N MET A 1 11.14 -17.18 -10.43
CA MET A 1 11.70 -17.21 -9.07
C MET A 1 10.94 -16.23 -8.19
N ASN A 2 10.49 -16.68 -7.04
CA ASN A 2 9.77 -15.82 -6.09
C ASN A 2 10.73 -15.06 -5.19
N ARG A 3 10.40 -13.80 -4.94
CA ARG A 3 11.17 -12.94 -4.06
C ARG A 3 10.23 -12.28 -3.07
N THR A 4 10.81 -11.83 -1.97
CA THR A 4 10.08 -11.07 -0.96
C THR A 4 10.34 -9.59 -1.17
N TYR A 5 9.27 -8.81 -1.23
CA TYR A 5 9.34 -7.35 -1.42
C TYR A 5 8.64 -6.65 -0.27
N GLU A 6 9.19 -5.53 0.12
CA GLU A 6 8.52 -4.64 1.06
C GLU A 6 8.05 -3.42 0.28
N VAL A 7 6.75 -3.14 0.35
CA VAL A 7 6.13 -2.02 -0.35
C VAL A 7 5.54 -1.08 0.69
N MET A 8 6.09 0.12 0.76
CA MET A 8 5.56 1.14 1.66
C MET A 8 4.79 2.16 0.85
N PHE A 9 3.60 2.52 1.34
CA PHE A 9 2.82 3.58 0.71
C PHE A 9 2.15 4.44 1.78
N ILE A 10 1.73 5.62 1.36
CA ILE A 10 1.15 6.62 2.24
C ILE A 10 -0.25 6.94 1.74
N VAL A 11 -1.23 6.91 2.64
CA VAL A 11 -2.59 7.30 2.31
C VAL A 11 -2.96 8.60 3.03
N ARG A 12 -4.01 9.27 2.55
CA ARG A 12 -4.49 10.51 3.13
C ARG A 12 -4.80 10.33 4.62
N PRO A 13 -4.46 11.32 5.45
CA PRO A 13 -4.63 11.18 6.91
C PRO A 13 -6.08 11.24 7.37
N ASP A 14 -6.99 11.72 6.53
CA ASP A 14 -8.41 11.84 6.85
C ASP A 14 -9.21 10.59 6.50
N MET A 15 -8.54 9.51 6.12
CA MET A 15 -9.20 8.28 5.73
C MET A 15 -9.71 7.53 6.96
N ALA A 16 -10.97 7.09 6.90
CA ALA A 16 -11.54 6.29 7.97
C ALA A 16 -10.91 4.89 8.00
N GLU A 17 -10.85 4.29 9.17
CA GLU A 17 -10.23 2.98 9.33
C GLU A 17 -10.90 1.91 8.48
N GLU A 18 -12.23 1.95 8.38
CA GLU A 18 -12.97 1.02 7.53
C GLU A 18 -12.56 1.12 6.07
N ASP A 19 -12.37 2.34 5.59
CA ASP A 19 -11.95 2.56 4.21
C ASP A 19 -10.53 2.13 3.97
N LEU A 20 -9.67 2.32 4.98
CA LEU A 20 -8.29 1.87 4.93
C LEU A 20 -8.24 0.34 4.85
N ASP A 21 -9.05 -0.35 5.64
CA ASP A 21 -9.12 -1.80 5.61
C ASP A 21 -9.60 -2.31 4.26
N LYS A 22 -10.56 -1.63 3.64
CA LYS A 22 -11.02 -1.99 2.30
C LYS A 22 -9.93 -1.82 1.26
N LEU A 23 -9.16 -0.75 1.36
CA LEU A 23 -8.03 -0.51 0.46
C LEU A 23 -7.00 -1.61 0.59
N ILE A 24 -6.62 -1.96 1.81
CA ILE A 24 -5.66 -3.03 2.07
C ILE A 24 -6.18 -4.35 1.52
N SER A 25 -7.45 -4.66 1.74
CA SER A 25 -8.08 -5.88 1.23
C SER A 25 -8.03 -5.94 -0.30
N THR A 26 -8.27 -4.82 -0.97
CA THR A 26 -8.19 -4.73 -2.42
C THR A 26 -6.77 -5.02 -2.91
N LEU A 27 -5.77 -4.49 -2.21
CA LEU A 27 -4.37 -4.73 -2.56
C LEU A 27 -3.98 -6.20 -2.32
N GLU A 28 -4.46 -6.80 -1.23
CA GLU A 28 -4.21 -8.21 -0.96
C GLU A 28 -4.83 -9.10 -2.05
N THR A 29 -6.02 -8.77 -2.51
CA THR A 29 -6.68 -9.48 -3.61
C THR A 29 -5.87 -9.36 -4.90
N ALA A 30 -5.32 -8.19 -5.17
CA ALA A 30 -4.48 -7.98 -6.34
C ALA A 30 -3.21 -8.83 -6.27
N VAL A 31 -2.60 -8.92 -5.10
CA VAL A 31 -1.41 -9.76 -4.88
C VAL A 31 -1.74 -11.23 -5.14
N THR A 32 -2.82 -11.72 -4.54
CA THR A 32 -3.26 -13.09 -4.70
C THR A 32 -3.61 -13.41 -6.16
N GLY A 33 -4.28 -12.47 -6.83
CA GLY A 33 -4.64 -12.61 -8.24
C GLY A 33 -3.44 -12.66 -9.17
N SER A 34 -2.29 -12.18 -8.73
CA SER A 34 -1.03 -12.21 -9.49
C SER A 34 -0.12 -13.35 -9.03
N ASN A 35 -0.67 -14.36 -8.38
CA ASN A 35 0.05 -15.53 -7.84
C ASN A 35 1.08 -15.15 -6.77
N GLY A 36 0.83 -14.05 -6.07
CA GLY A 36 1.65 -13.63 -4.96
C GLY A 36 1.03 -14.02 -3.63
N THR A 37 1.78 -13.79 -2.57
CA THR A 37 1.35 -14.03 -1.19
C THR A 37 1.63 -12.80 -0.35
N VAL A 38 0.66 -12.37 0.44
CA VAL A 38 0.88 -11.30 1.41
C VAL A 38 1.43 -11.94 2.68
N LYS A 39 2.65 -11.60 3.04
CA LYS A 39 3.31 -12.13 4.22
C LYS A 39 2.99 -11.34 5.47
N ASN A 40 2.85 -10.03 5.33
CA ASN A 40 2.59 -9.16 6.46
C ASN A 40 1.97 -7.84 6.00
N VAL A 41 1.12 -7.28 6.84
CA VAL A 41 0.56 -5.94 6.65
C VAL A 41 0.80 -5.19 7.96
N GLU A 42 1.53 -4.08 7.88
CA GLU A 42 1.81 -3.27 9.05
C GLU A 42 1.25 -1.87 8.85
N LYS A 43 0.32 -1.49 9.73
CA LYS A 43 -0.21 -0.13 9.77
C LYS A 43 0.68 0.66 10.71
N MET A 44 1.55 1.47 10.15
CA MET A 44 2.53 2.22 10.94
C MET A 44 1.94 3.44 11.62
N GLY A 45 0.71 3.79 11.24
CA GLY A 45 0.00 4.90 11.84
C GLY A 45 0.22 6.23 11.13
N LYS A 46 -0.44 7.26 11.66
CA LYS A 46 -0.33 8.61 11.11
C LYS A 46 1.00 9.22 11.52
N ARG A 47 1.71 9.74 10.54
CA ARG A 47 3.01 10.39 10.76
C ARG A 47 3.10 11.67 9.94
N ARG A 48 3.90 12.61 10.42
CA ARG A 48 4.16 13.83 9.70
C ARG A 48 5.03 13.56 8.49
N LEU A 49 4.64 14.13 7.35
CA LEU A 49 5.41 13.99 6.12
C LEU A 49 6.67 14.86 6.19
N ALA A 50 7.73 14.41 5.54
CA ALA A 50 8.97 15.18 5.45
C ALA A 50 8.76 16.46 4.63
N TYR A 51 7.80 16.43 3.70
CA TYR A 51 7.42 17.59 2.90
C TYR A 51 5.93 17.47 2.58
N VAL A 52 5.32 18.59 2.25
CA VAL A 52 3.89 18.64 1.95
C VAL A 52 3.62 17.95 0.62
N ILE A 53 2.61 17.05 0.61
CA ILE A 53 2.13 16.42 -0.61
C ILE A 53 0.74 16.97 -0.87
N GLY A 54 0.60 17.74 -1.97
CA GLY A 54 -0.64 18.48 -2.21
C GLY A 54 -0.94 19.41 -1.05
N ARG A 55 -2.06 19.18 -0.37
CA ARG A 55 -2.45 19.97 0.82
C ARG A 55 -2.19 19.21 2.13
N PHE A 56 -1.59 18.02 2.06
CA PHE A 56 -1.43 17.19 3.24
C PHE A 56 -0.06 17.35 3.87
N HIS A 57 -0.04 17.52 5.19
CA HIS A 57 1.17 17.59 5.99
C HIS A 57 1.47 16.27 6.70
N ASP A 58 0.46 15.41 6.81
CA ASP A 58 0.54 14.11 7.47
C ASP A 58 0.04 13.03 6.54
N GLY A 59 0.35 11.79 6.85
CA GLY A 59 -0.14 10.65 6.10
C GLY A 59 -0.15 9.41 6.98
N ILE A 60 -0.94 8.42 6.57
CA ILE A 60 -0.97 7.11 7.23
C ILE A 60 -0.03 6.20 6.45
N TYR A 61 1.00 5.70 7.13
CA TYR A 61 2.02 4.84 6.51
C TYR A 61 1.62 3.39 6.64
N ILE A 62 1.67 2.67 5.52
CA ILE A 62 1.34 1.25 5.44
C ILE A 62 2.52 0.52 4.82
N LEU A 63 2.93 -0.57 5.45
CA LEU A 63 3.98 -1.43 4.92
C LEU A 63 3.39 -2.80 4.59
N LEU A 64 3.51 -3.20 3.34
CA LEU A 64 3.13 -4.53 2.88
C LEU A 64 4.38 -5.35 2.61
N THR A 65 4.44 -6.54 3.16
CA THR A 65 5.48 -7.51 2.80
C THR A 65 4.82 -8.58 1.95
N VAL A 66 5.26 -8.70 0.72
CA VAL A 66 4.67 -9.61 -0.26
C VAL A 66 5.74 -10.51 -0.87
N GLU A 67 5.32 -11.68 -1.31
CA GLU A 67 6.18 -12.62 -2.00
C GLU A 67 5.59 -12.96 -3.34
N GLY A 68 6.42 -12.96 -4.38
CA GLY A 68 5.94 -13.28 -5.72
C GLY A 68 7.00 -13.04 -6.78
N GLY A 69 6.60 -13.19 -8.04
CA GLY A 69 7.45 -12.93 -9.19
C GLY A 69 7.61 -11.46 -9.50
N GLY A 70 8.49 -11.13 -10.43
CA GLY A 70 8.81 -9.74 -10.78
C GLY A 70 7.62 -8.93 -11.29
N GLY A 71 6.65 -9.56 -11.96
CA GLY A 71 5.47 -8.87 -12.46
C GLY A 71 4.54 -8.37 -11.37
N LEU A 72 4.62 -8.96 -10.18
CA LEU A 72 3.79 -8.58 -9.05
C LEU A 72 4.04 -7.14 -8.63
N ILE A 73 5.30 -6.74 -8.55
CA ILE A 73 5.65 -5.38 -8.10
C ILE A 73 5.14 -4.33 -9.10
N HIS A 74 5.26 -4.60 -10.39
CA HIS A 74 4.73 -3.69 -11.42
C HIS A 74 3.22 -3.51 -11.27
N GLU A 75 2.49 -4.60 -11.01
CA GLU A 75 1.05 -4.53 -10.84
C GLU A 75 0.67 -3.76 -9.58
N LEU A 76 1.37 -3.98 -8.47
CA LEU A 76 1.13 -3.24 -7.25
C LEU A 76 1.40 -1.75 -7.41
N GLU A 77 2.52 -1.40 -8.04
CA GLU A 77 2.86 0.00 -8.29
C GLU A 77 1.80 0.68 -9.16
N ARG A 78 1.33 -0.03 -10.19
CA ARG A 78 0.29 0.51 -11.06
C ARG A 78 -0.99 0.79 -10.28
N ARG A 79 -1.41 -0.15 -9.45
CA ARG A 79 -2.63 0.02 -8.65
C ARG A 79 -2.51 1.12 -7.62
N LEU A 80 -1.37 1.23 -6.96
CA LEU A 80 -1.13 2.30 -6.00
C LEU A 80 -1.14 3.67 -6.67
N ARG A 81 -0.60 3.74 -7.89
CA ARG A 81 -0.54 5.00 -8.64
C ARG A 81 -1.92 5.52 -9.01
N VAL A 82 -2.87 4.62 -9.32
CA VAL A 82 -4.22 4.99 -9.75
C VAL A 82 -5.23 4.99 -8.61
N THR A 83 -4.85 4.58 -7.41
CA THR A 83 -5.74 4.56 -6.26
C THR A 83 -5.74 5.93 -5.59
N GLU A 84 -6.87 6.59 -5.61
CA GLU A 84 -6.97 8.00 -5.18
C GLU A 84 -6.53 8.27 -3.74
N PRO A 85 -6.88 7.47 -2.72
CA PRO A 85 -6.44 7.75 -1.35
C PRO A 85 -4.94 7.67 -1.13
N VAL A 86 -4.20 7.02 -2.02
CA VAL A 86 -2.74 6.91 -1.92
C VAL A 86 -2.10 8.21 -2.40
N ILE A 87 -1.27 8.75 -1.58
CA ILE A 87 -0.55 9.99 -1.87
C ILE A 87 0.96 9.73 -1.89
#